data_6de86e647d69809b7488d55d11ae9b75
#
_entry.id   6de86e647d69809b7488d55d11ae9b75
#
_cell.length_a   1.000
_cell.length_b   1.000
_cell.length_c   1.000
_cell.angle_alpha   90.00
_cell.angle_beta   90.00
_cell.angle_gamma   90.00
#
_symmetry.space_group_name_H-M   'P 1'
#
loop_
_entity.id
_entity.type
_entity.pdbx_description
1 polymer ?
#
loop_
_entity_poly.entity_id
_entity_poly.type
_entity_poly.pdbx_seq_one_letter_code
_entity_poly.pdbx_strand_id
1 'polypeptide(L)'
;KAGAAAMRAFEPDCIIAMGGGSAMDAGKIMWVLYENPDADFDDMAMDFMDIRKRIYTFPKMGKKAYFIAVPTSSGTGSEVTPFAIITDKETGIKWPLADYELMPDMAIVDTDNMMSAPKGLTSASGIDVMTHAIEAYVSIMATDYTDGLAMKAVKMVFENLPSAYENGANDPIAREKMANASC
;
A
#
# COMPACT_ATOMS: atom_id res chain seq x y z
N LYS A 1 1.10 -4.07 17.86
CA LYS A 1 0.78 -5.07 18.92
C LYS A 1 -0.62 -4.83 19.53
N ALA A 2 -0.99 -3.61 19.95
CA ALA A 2 -2.31 -3.34 20.57
C ALA A 2 -3.49 -3.68 19.65
N GLY A 3 -3.46 -3.27 18.36
CA GLY A 3 -4.52 -3.57 17.40
C GLY A 3 -4.69 -5.07 17.15
N ALA A 4 -3.60 -5.84 17.03
CA ALA A 4 -3.69 -7.30 16.91
C ALA A 4 -4.26 -7.96 18.17
N ALA A 5 -3.99 -7.39 19.36
CA ALA A 5 -4.60 -7.88 20.60
C ALA A 5 -6.13 -7.62 20.61
N ALA A 6 -6.57 -6.46 20.13
CA ALA A 6 -8.00 -6.17 19.98
C ALA A 6 -8.67 -7.11 18.97
N MET A 7 -8.00 -7.38 17.83
CA MET A 7 -8.49 -8.35 16.85
C MET A 7 -8.62 -9.75 17.45
N ARG A 8 -7.65 -10.21 18.25
CA ARG A 8 -7.76 -11.51 18.93
C ARG A 8 -8.92 -11.60 19.93
N ALA A 9 -9.28 -10.48 20.54
CA ALA A 9 -10.43 -10.44 21.44
C ALA A 9 -11.78 -10.38 20.71
N PHE A 10 -11.81 -9.77 19.53
CA PHE A 10 -13.02 -9.59 18.70
C PHE A 10 -13.24 -10.74 17.72
N GLU A 11 -12.14 -11.41 17.29
CA GLU A 11 -12.14 -12.52 16.32
C GLU A 11 -12.81 -12.17 14.98
N PRO A 12 -12.38 -11.10 14.28
CA PRO A 12 -12.98 -10.72 13.00
C PRO A 12 -12.72 -11.78 11.93
N ASP A 13 -13.69 -12.01 11.07
CA ASP A 13 -13.58 -12.76 9.82
C ASP A 13 -13.37 -11.87 8.60
N CYS A 14 -13.46 -10.54 8.78
CA CYS A 14 -13.17 -9.54 7.78
C CYS A 14 -12.48 -8.32 8.44
N ILE A 15 -11.41 -7.85 7.82
CA ILE A 15 -10.65 -6.67 8.25
C ILE A 15 -10.72 -5.64 7.13
N ILE A 16 -11.20 -4.43 7.43
CA ILE A 16 -11.23 -3.32 6.48
C ILE A 16 -10.20 -2.28 6.92
N ALA A 17 -9.14 -2.10 6.12
CA ALA A 17 -8.14 -1.08 6.32
C ALA A 17 -8.43 0.12 5.41
N MET A 18 -8.98 1.20 5.99
CA MET A 18 -9.32 2.42 5.26
C MET A 18 -8.37 3.55 5.65
N GLY A 19 -7.74 4.19 4.66
CA GLY A 19 -6.83 5.32 4.89
C GLY A 19 -5.76 5.45 3.82
N GLY A 20 -4.72 6.23 4.11
CA GLY A 20 -3.50 6.27 3.29
C GLY A 20 -2.61 5.05 3.51
N GLY A 21 -1.47 4.98 2.82
CA GLY A 21 -0.54 3.84 2.89
C GLY A 21 -0.20 3.40 4.30
N SER A 22 0.14 4.33 5.19
CA SER A 22 0.48 4.01 6.59
C SER A 22 -0.64 3.31 7.37
N ALA A 23 -1.90 3.65 7.09
CA ALA A 23 -3.04 3.02 7.75
C ALA A 23 -3.25 1.60 7.21
N MET A 24 -3.14 1.41 5.89
CA MET A 24 -3.24 0.11 5.25
C MET A 24 -2.08 -0.80 5.64
N ASP A 25 -0.85 -0.29 5.68
CA ASP A 25 0.34 -1.02 6.13
C ASP A 25 0.20 -1.47 7.59
N ALA A 26 -0.26 -0.57 8.47
CA ALA A 26 -0.56 -0.93 9.85
C ALA A 26 -1.64 -2.02 9.94
N GLY A 27 -2.68 -1.94 9.09
CA GLY A 27 -3.72 -2.96 8.95
C GLY A 27 -3.15 -4.31 8.56
N LYS A 28 -2.28 -4.38 7.54
CA LYS A 28 -1.59 -5.60 7.11
C LYS A 28 -0.79 -6.24 8.24
N ILE A 29 0.00 -5.43 8.96
CA ILE A 29 0.79 -5.95 10.09
C ILE A 29 -0.11 -6.42 11.25
N MET A 30 -1.20 -5.71 11.53
CA MET A 30 -2.16 -6.18 12.54
C MET A 30 -2.81 -7.50 12.13
N TRP A 31 -3.13 -7.66 10.84
CA TRP A 31 -3.64 -8.90 10.26
C TRP A 31 -2.65 -10.06 10.43
N VAL A 32 -1.36 -9.86 10.06
CA VAL A 32 -0.31 -10.88 10.28
C VAL A 32 -0.25 -11.32 11.73
N LEU A 33 -0.15 -10.37 12.67
CA LEU A 33 -0.02 -10.67 14.09
C LEU A 33 -1.33 -11.20 14.74
N TYR A 34 -2.47 -11.00 14.09
CA TYR A 34 -3.75 -11.58 14.48
C TYR A 34 -3.83 -13.07 14.10
N GLU A 35 -3.48 -13.38 12.84
CA GLU A 35 -3.52 -14.75 12.34
C GLU A 35 -2.37 -15.61 12.87
N ASN A 36 -1.19 -14.99 13.04
CA ASN A 36 0.04 -15.66 13.44
C ASN A 36 0.66 -14.95 14.66
N PRO A 37 0.15 -15.20 15.88
CA PRO A 37 0.59 -14.51 17.08
C PRO A 37 2.07 -14.71 17.44
N ASP A 38 2.63 -15.84 17.01
CA ASP A 38 4.03 -16.24 17.26
C ASP A 38 5.00 -15.77 16.17
N ALA A 39 4.50 -15.05 15.15
CA ALA A 39 5.35 -14.49 14.09
C ALA A 39 6.30 -13.44 14.67
N ASP A 40 7.58 -13.61 14.40
CA ASP A 40 8.62 -12.65 14.80
C ASP A 40 8.71 -11.56 13.75
N PHE A 41 8.55 -10.31 14.19
CA PHE A 41 8.59 -9.14 13.30
C PHE A 41 10.00 -8.93 12.73
N ASP A 42 11.03 -9.12 13.55
CA ASP A 42 12.42 -8.89 13.15
C ASP A 42 12.86 -9.91 12.09
N ASP A 43 12.44 -11.17 12.23
CA ASP A 43 12.67 -12.20 11.21
C ASP A 43 11.98 -11.85 9.88
N MET A 44 10.73 -11.40 9.91
CA MET A 44 9.98 -10.99 8.71
C MET A 44 10.61 -9.78 8.01
N ALA A 45 11.08 -8.78 8.78
CA ALA A 45 11.72 -7.59 8.25
C ALA A 45 13.12 -7.88 7.69
N MET A 46 13.88 -8.76 8.34
CA MET A 46 15.24 -9.15 7.93
C MET A 46 15.24 -9.98 6.64
N ASP A 47 14.18 -10.74 6.37
CA ASP A 47 14.06 -11.55 5.15
C ASP A 47 14.09 -10.67 3.89
N PHE A 48 13.51 -9.48 3.94
CA PHE A 48 13.57 -8.52 2.84
C PHE A 48 14.95 -7.87 2.69
N MET A 49 15.63 -7.59 3.80
CA MET A 49 16.88 -6.83 3.82
C MET A 49 18.10 -7.66 3.42
N ASP A 50 18.12 -8.97 3.69
CA ASP A 50 19.25 -9.85 3.40
C ASP A 50 18.81 -11.12 2.66
N ILE A 51 18.93 -11.07 1.34
CA ILE A 51 18.58 -12.20 0.45
C ILE A 51 19.29 -13.51 0.81
N ARG A 52 20.43 -13.46 1.51
CA ARG A 52 21.19 -14.63 1.97
C ARG A 52 20.56 -15.30 3.19
N LYS A 53 19.70 -14.56 3.90
CA LYS A 53 19.01 -15.01 5.12
C LYS A 53 17.56 -15.45 4.88
N ARG A 54 17.15 -15.73 3.64
CA ARG A 54 15.83 -16.28 3.30
C ARG A 54 15.59 -17.68 3.88
N ILE A 55 15.93 -17.86 5.14
CA ILE A 55 15.59 -19.06 5.92
C ILE A 55 14.18 -18.92 6.53
N TYR A 56 13.73 -17.68 6.75
CA TYR A 56 12.39 -17.44 7.28
C TYR A 56 11.33 -17.61 6.18
N THR A 57 10.35 -18.44 6.48
CA THR A 57 9.17 -18.58 5.60
C THR A 57 8.06 -17.69 6.14
N PHE A 58 7.60 -16.73 5.34
CA PHE A 58 6.51 -15.86 5.73
C PHE A 58 5.26 -16.69 6.05
N PRO A 59 4.53 -16.39 7.14
CA PRO A 59 3.38 -17.19 7.54
C PRO A 59 2.24 -17.05 6.51
N LYS A 60 1.50 -18.15 6.29
CA LYS A 60 0.32 -18.14 5.42
C LYS A 60 -0.79 -17.30 6.01
N MET A 61 -1.37 -16.43 5.17
CA MET A 61 -2.42 -15.49 5.53
C MET A 61 -3.80 -15.90 5.00
N GLY A 62 -4.84 -15.19 5.40
CA GLY A 62 -6.22 -15.40 4.92
C GLY A 62 -6.93 -16.64 5.50
N LYS A 63 -6.46 -17.17 6.63
CA LYS A 63 -7.09 -18.33 7.28
C LYS A 63 -8.21 -17.94 8.24
N LYS A 64 -8.09 -16.76 8.86
CA LYS A 64 -9.06 -16.28 9.85
C LYS A 64 -9.89 -15.12 9.34
N ALA A 65 -9.28 -14.21 8.57
CA ALA A 65 -9.94 -13.01 8.13
C ALA A 65 -9.59 -12.65 6.68
N TYR A 66 -10.59 -12.18 5.96
CA TYR A 66 -10.49 -11.57 4.65
C TYR A 66 -10.01 -10.12 4.80
N PHE A 67 -9.01 -9.69 4.02
CA PHE A 67 -8.45 -8.36 4.14
C PHE A 67 -8.87 -7.46 2.98
N ILE A 68 -9.58 -6.37 3.30
CA ILE A 68 -10.02 -5.36 2.34
C ILE A 68 -9.26 -4.06 2.57
N ALA A 69 -8.65 -3.52 1.53
CA ALA A 69 -7.98 -2.22 1.56
C ALA A 69 -8.81 -1.15 0.84
N VAL A 70 -8.98 0.01 1.48
CA VAL A 70 -9.75 1.14 0.95
C VAL A 70 -8.88 2.40 1.03
N PRO A 71 -8.20 2.79 -0.05
CA PRO A 71 -7.33 3.96 -0.06
C PRO A 71 -8.11 5.27 0.03
N THR A 72 -7.51 6.26 0.72
CA THR A 72 -8.00 7.65 0.79
C THR A 72 -7.00 8.64 0.18
N SER A 73 -5.94 8.14 -0.45
CA SER A 73 -4.94 8.91 -1.18
C SER A 73 -4.50 8.13 -2.43
N SER A 74 -4.12 8.86 -3.47
CA SER A 74 -3.61 8.30 -4.73
C SER A 74 -2.09 8.42 -4.74
N GLY A 75 -1.37 7.39 -4.29
CA GLY A 75 0.10 7.48 -4.17
C GLY A 75 0.76 6.14 -3.95
N THR A 76 0.64 5.57 -2.77
CA THR A 76 1.44 4.41 -2.35
C THR A 76 1.07 3.10 -3.04
N GLY A 77 -0.17 2.96 -3.54
CA GLY A 77 -0.67 1.70 -4.09
C GLY A 77 -0.71 0.54 -3.07
N SER A 78 -0.70 0.84 -1.76
CA SER A 78 -0.67 -0.20 -0.73
C SER A 78 -1.85 -1.16 -0.80
N GLU A 79 -2.97 -0.73 -1.37
CA GLU A 79 -4.17 -1.55 -1.62
C GLU A 79 -3.93 -2.70 -2.62
N VAL A 80 -2.90 -2.60 -3.46
CA VAL A 80 -2.57 -3.58 -4.52
C VAL A 80 -1.12 -4.06 -4.46
N THR A 81 -0.43 -3.85 -3.33
CA THR A 81 0.98 -4.24 -3.19
C THR A 81 1.20 -5.27 -2.09
N PRO A 82 2.22 -6.14 -2.25
CA PRO A 82 2.62 -7.13 -1.26
C PRO A 82 3.56 -6.54 -0.19
N PHE A 83 3.50 -5.23 0.04
CA PHE A 83 4.38 -4.52 0.96
C PHE A 83 3.63 -3.98 2.16
N ALA A 84 4.33 -3.89 3.30
CA ALA A 84 3.92 -3.10 4.45
C ALA A 84 5.16 -2.47 5.10
N ILE A 85 5.14 -1.14 5.28
CA ILE A 85 6.28 -0.39 5.81
C ILE A 85 5.92 0.16 7.18
N ILE A 86 6.72 -0.21 8.20
CA ILE A 86 6.57 0.29 9.57
C ILE A 86 7.78 1.12 9.96
N THR A 87 7.52 2.26 10.57
CA THR A 87 8.56 3.09 11.16
C THR A 87 8.70 2.72 12.64
N ASP A 88 9.89 2.30 13.05
CA ASP A 88 10.25 2.19 14.45
C ASP A 88 10.33 3.61 15.04
N LYS A 89 9.55 3.84 16.10
CA LYS A 89 9.46 5.17 16.73
C LYS A 89 10.69 5.55 17.55
N GLU A 90 11.46 4.58 18.02
CA GLU A 90 12.65 4.81 18.82
C GLU A 90 13.86 5.16 17.97
N THR A 91 14.03 4.44 16.87
CA THR A 91 15.19 4.60 15.97
C THR A 91 14.90 5.48 14.75
N GLY A 92 13.63 5.67 14.40
CA GLY A 92 13.21 6.34 13.15
C GLY A 92 13.44 5.49 11.90
N ILE A 93 13.90 4.25 12.04
CA ILE A 93 14.18 3.35 10.91
C ILE A 93 12.86 2.84 10.34
N LYS A 94 12.76 2.82 9.01
CA LYS A 94 11.65 2.20 8.28
C LYS A 94 12.00 0.74 7.99
N TRP A 95 11.16 -0.15 8.45
CA TRP A 95 11.27 -1.59 8.23
C TRP A 95 10.25 -2.02 7.17
N PRO A 96 10.69 -2.33 5.93
CA PRO A 96 9.81 -2.90 4.92
C PRO A 96 9.61 -4.40 5.17
N LEU A 97 8.36 -4.84 5.12
CA LEU A 97 8.01 -6.25 4.95
C LEU A 97 7.53 -6.43 3.52
N ALA A 98 7.97 -7.50 2.87
CA ALA A 98 7.60 -7.80 1.50
C ALA A 98 7.37 -9.30 1.34
N ASP A 99 6.12 -9.68 1.16
CA ASP A 99 5.71 -11.04 0.80
C ASP A 99 4.33 -11.01 0.14
N TYR A 100 4.09 -11.88 -0.83
CA TYR A 100 2.78 -11.97 -1.49
C TYR A 100 1.63 -12.30 -0.54
N GLU A 101 1.90 -12.89 0.60
CA GLU A 101 0.91 -13.12 1.66
C GLU A 101 0.36 -11.82 2.27
N LEU A 102 1.02 -10.67 2.07
CA LEU A 102 0.56 -9.34 2.48
C LEU A 102 -0.36 -8.67 1.46
N MET A 103 -0.56 -9.28 0.29
CA MET A 103 -1.46 -8.74 -0.71
C MET A 103 -2.89 -8.71 -0.16
N PRO A 104 -3.59 -7.57 -0.21
CA PRO A 104 -5.01 -7.53 0.14
C PRO A 104 -5.84 -8.48 -0.72
N ASP A 105 -6.84 -9.12 -0.14
CA ASP A 105 -7.79 -9.97 -0.88
C ASP A 105 -8.69 -9.14 -1.80
N MET A 106 -8.97 -7.88 -1.40
CA MET A 106 -9.79 -6.95 -2.17
C MET A 106 -9.28 -5.52 -1.97
N ALA A 107 -9.24 -4.76 -3.06
CA ALA A 107 -9.09 -3.31 -3.04
C ALA A 107 -10.39 -2.64 -3.47
N ILE A 108 -10.87 -1.66 -2.69
CA ILE A 108 -12.03 -0.82 -3.04
C ILE A 108 -11.53 0.59 -3.25
N VAL A 109 -11.37 0.96 -4.52
CA VAL A 109 -10.87 2.28 -4.92
C VAL A 109 -12.07 3.17 -5.23
N ASP A 110 -12.49 3.93 -4.22
CA ASP A 110 -13.60 4.87 -4.31
C ASP A 110 -13.05 6.29 -4.29
N THR A 111 -13.22 6.99 -5.40
CA THR A 111 -12.70 8.35 -5.60
C THR A 111 -13.28 9.36 -4.62
N ASP A 112 -14.51 9.16 -4.14
CA ASP A 112 -15.13 10.04 -3.16
C ASP A 112 -14.31 10.15 -1.88
N ASN A 113 -13.62 9.09 -1.49
CA ASN A 113 -12.71 9.08 -0.33
C ASN A 113 -11.46 9.98 -0.52
N MET A 114 -11.17 10.39 -1.75
CA MET A 114 -9.98 11.17 -2.13
C MET A 114 -10.31 12.63 -2.47
N MET A 115 -11.59 12.98 -2.63
CA MET A 115 -12.02 14.33 -3.06
C MET A 115 -11.58 15.43 -2.11
N SER A 116 -11.51 15.13 -0.80
CA SER A 116 -11.10 16.08 0.24
C SER A 116 -9.59 16.20 0.45
N ALA A 117 -8.78 15.46 -0.32
CA ALA A 117 -7.32 15.48 -0.16
C ALA A 117 -6.74 16.89 -0.39
N PRO A 118 -5.97 17.45 0.58
CA PRO A 118 -5.41 18.78 0.45
C PRO A 118 -4.31 18.83 -0.62
N LYS A 119 -4.02 20.02 -1.15
CA LYS A 119 -3.03 20.23 -2.22
C LYS A 119 -1.66 19.62 -1.92
N GLY A 120 -1.18 19.77 -0.69
CA GLY A 120 0.12 19.22 -0.28
C GLY A 120 0.16 17.69 -0.35
N LEU A 121 -0.91 17.01 0.10
CA LEU A 121 -1.04 15.56 -0.03
C LEU A 121 -1.16 15.17 -1.50
N THR A 122 -2.01 15.86 -2.27
CA THR A 122 -2.23 15.57 -3.70
C THR A 122 -0.93 15.65 -4.50
N SER A 123 -0.10 16.69 -4.28
CA SER A 123 1.17 16.82 -4.99
C SER A 123 2.18 15.73 -4.55
N ALA A 124 2.34 15.53 -3.25
CA ALA A 124 3.29 14.55 -2.73
C ALA A 124 2.95 13.13 -3.19
N SER A 125 1.69 12.72 -3.03
CA SER A 125 1.25 11.39 -3.45
C SER A 125 1.24 11.23 -4.98
N GLY A 126 0.88 12.27 -5.73
CA GLY A 126 0.90 12.22 -7.19
C GLY A 126 2.31 12.10 -7.77
N ILE A 127 3.31 12.76 -7.16
CA ILE A 127 4.73 12.57 -7.54
C ILE A 127 5.23 11.19 -7.11
N ASP A 128 4.74 10.65 -5.99
CA ASP A 128 5.03 9.28 -5.56
C ASP A 128 4.57 8.25 -6.62
N VAL A 129 3.36 8.41 -7.17
CA VAL A 129 2.88 7.59 -8.32
C VAL A 129 3.85 7.68 -9.50
N MET A 130 4.28 8.91 -9.84
CA MET A 130 5.24 9.12 -10.93
C MET A 130 6.55 8.37 -10.68
N THR A 131 7.06 8.45 -9.45
CA THR A 131 8.30 7.77 -9.04
C THR A 131 8.16 6.26 -9.17
N HIS A 132 7.09 5.68 -8.62
CA HIS A 132 6.81 4.24 -8.72
C HIS A 132 6.72 3.78 -10.18
N ALA A 133 6.04 4.54 -11.03
CA ALA A 133 5.92 4.19 -12.45
C ALA A 133 7.28 4.22 -13.18
N ILE A 134 8.12 5.23 -12.90
CA ILE A 134 9.47 5.31 -13.48
C ILE A 134 10.35 4.17 -12.94
N GLU A 135 10.31 3.90 -11.63
CA GLU A 135 11.07 2.80 -11.02
C GLU A 135 10.66 1.45 -11.60
N ALA A 136 9.36 1.22 -11.80
CA ALA A 136 8.87 0.00 -12.44
C ALA A 136 9.41 -0.15 -13.86
N TYR A 137 9.43 0.95 -14.65
CA TYR A 137 9.90 0.95 -16.02
C TYR A 137 11.41 0.66 -16.15
N VAL A 138 12.24 1.19 -15.21
CA VAL A 138 13.70 0.98 -15.23
C VAL A 138 14.15 -0.22 -14.40
N SER A 139 13.21 -0.98 -13.83
CA SER A 139 13.52 -2.14 -13.00
C SER A 139 14.20 -3.24 -13.81
N ILE A 140 15.15 -3.95 -13.19
CA ILE A 140 15.72 -5.18 -13.77
C ILE A 140 14.69 -6.31 -13.94
N MET A 141 13.52 -6.18 -13.31
CA MET A 141 12.39 -7.11 -13.44
C MET A 141 11.32 -6.62 -14.40
N ALA A 142 11.58 -5.52 -15.13
CA ALA A 142 10.64 -4.96 -16.09
C ALA A 142 10.34 -5.95 -17.22
N THR A 143 9.11 -5.91 -17.72
CA THR A 143 8.60 -6.73 -18.82
C THR A 143 7.74 -5.85 -19.73
N ASP A 144 7.47 -6.29 -20.96
CA ASP A 144 6.57 -5.57 -21.88
C ASP A 144 5.19 -5.27 -21.24
N TYR A 145 4.72 -6.10 -20.33
CA TYR A 145 3.47 -5.90 -19.60
C TYR A 145 3.59 -4.79 -18.56
N THR A 146 4.62 -4.84 -17.71
CA THR A 146 4.85 -3.82 -16.69
C THR A 146 5.21 -2.48 -17.30
N ASP A 147 5.95 -2.46 -18.40
CA ASP A 147 6.30 -1.24 -19.14
C ASP A 147 5.06 -0.54 -19.69
N GLY A 148 4.10 -1.31 -20.23
CA GLY A 148 2.84 -0.76 -20.71
C GLY A 148 2.03 -0.08 -19.60
N LEU A 149 1.97 -0.69 -18.41
CA LEU A 149 1.30 -0.13 -17.24
C LEU A 149 2.04 1.10 -16.70
N ALA A 150 3.35 1.01 -16.55
CA ALA A 150 4.20 2.11 -16.07
C ALA A 150 4.09 3.35 -16.97
N MET A 151 4.22 3.18 -18.28
CA MET A 151 4.04 4.28 -19.25
C MET A 151 2.64 4.87 -19.20
N LYS A 152 1.60 4.04 -19.01
CA LYS A 152 0.23 4.52 -18.87
C LYS A 152 0.07 5.35 -17.60
N ALA A 153 0.63 4.90 -16.47
CA ALA A 153 0.59 5.64 -15.21
C ALA A 153 1.30 6.99 -15.33
N VAL A 154 2.52 7.03 -15.89
CA VAL A 154 3.27 8.28 -16.16
C VAL A 154 2.40 9.27 -16.96
N LYS A 155 1.81 8.81 -18.07
CA LYS A 155 0.93 9.65 -18.90
C LYS A 155 -0.26 10.19 -18.09
N MET A 156 -0.93 9.32 -17.32
CA MET A 156 -2.08 9.72 -16.53
C MET A 156 -1.73 10.76 -15.47
N VAL A 157 -0.56 10.64 -14.83
CA VAL A 157 -0.08 11.63 -13.86
C VAL A 157 0.18 12.98 -14.54
N PHE A 158 0.91 13.02 -15.66
CA PHE A 158 1.17 14.26 -16.39
C PHE A 158 -0.12 14.98 -16.83
N GLU A 159 -1.11 14.22 -17.26
CA GLU A 159 -2.36 14.79 -17.79
C GLU A 159 -3.30 15.25 -16.66
N ASN A 160 -3.27 14.64 -15.47
CA ASN A 160 -4.32 14.83 -14.47
C ASN A 160 -3.83 15.43 -13.14
N LEU A 161 -2.55 15.24 -12.76
CA LEU A 161 -2.05 15.79 -11.49
C LEU A 161 -2.18 17.32 -11.38
N PRO A 162 -1.90 18.11 -12.44
CA PRO A 162 -2.12 19.56 -12.36
C PRO A 162 -3.56 19.95 -12.01
N SER A 163 -4.55 19.32 -12.65
CA SER A 163 -5.96 19.58 -12.36
C SER A 163 -6.36 19.06 -10.98
N ALA A 164 -5.92 17.86 -10.59
CA ALA A 164 -6.18 17.32 -9.27
C ALA A 164 -5.58 18.20 -8.16
N TYR A 165 -4.44 18.84 -8.42
CA TYR A 165 -3.81 19.78 -7.48
C TYR A 165 -4.56 21.11 -7.40
N GLU A 166 -4.88 21.73 -8.54
CA GLU A 166 -5.50 23.05 -8.57
C GLU A 166 -6.97 23.05 -8.20
N ASN A 167 -7.72 22.04 -8.65
CA ASN A 167 -9.18 21.99 -8.55
C ASN A 167 -9.74 20.64 -8.08
N GLY A 168 -8.92 19.81 -7.42
CA GLY A 168 -9.29 18.44 -7.12
C GLY A 168 -10.56 18.23 -6.29
N ALA A 169 -10.98 19.22 -5.50
CA ALA A 169 -12.24 19.14 -4.78
C ALA A 169 -13.49 19.18 -5.70
N ASN A 170 -13.34 19.71 -6.93
CA ASN A 170 -14.41 19.87 -7.91
C ASN A 170 -14.11 19.12 -9.22
N ASP A 171 -13.04 18.35 -9.30
CA ASP A 171 -12.64 17.57 -10.46
C ASP A 171 -12.56 16.07 -10.13
N PRO A 172 -13.70 15.38 -10.06
CA PRO A 172 -13.73 13.94 -9.77
C PRO A 172 -13.03 13.11 -10.86
N ILE A 173 -12.99 13.60 -12.11
CA ILE A 173 -12.33 12.88 -13.20
C ILE A 173 -10.82 12.88 -12.99
N ALA A 174 -10.22 14.02 -12.67
CA ALA A 174 -8.79 14.08 -12.37
C ALA A 174 -8.44 13.23 -11.14
N ARG A 175 -9.27 13.24 -10.09
CA ARG A 175 -9.10 12.38 -8.92
C ARG A 175 -9.18 10.90 -9.27
N GLU A 176 -10.16 10.48 -10.06
CA GLU A 176 -10.29 9.10 -10.55
C GLU A 176 -9.06 8.68 -11.36
N LYS A 177 -8.57 9.52 -12.26
CA LYS A 177 -7.38 9.22 -13.06
C LYS A 177 -6.13 9.07 -12.20
N MET A 178 -5.98 9.92 -11.17
CA MET A 178 -4.88 9.80 -10.22
C MET A 178 -4.99 8.53 -9.36
N ALA A 179 -6.19 8.16 -8.91
CA ALA A 179 -6.42 6.91 -8.19
C ALA A 179 -6.06 5.68 -9.04
N ASN A 180 -6.55 5.65 -10.28
CA ASN A 180 -6.24 4.57 -11.22
C ASN A 180 -4.75 4.51 -11.63
N ALA A 181 -4.05 5.64 -11.61
CA ALA A 181 -2.61 5.66 -11.89
C ALA A 181 -1.77 5.10 -10.73
N SER A 182 -2.29 5.14 -9.50
CA SER A 182 -1.59 4.64 -8.31
C SER A 182 -1.75 3.14 -8.07
N CYS A 183 -2.76 2.51 -8.69
CA CYS A 183 -2.98 1.08 -8.70
C CYS A 183 -2.20 0.41 -9.85
#